data_9f2d8dc8efeece444dffc878c9c83d6a
#
_entry.id   9f2d8dc8efeece444dffc878c9c83d6a
#
_cell.length_a   1.000
_cell.length_b   1.000
_cell.length_c   1.000
_cell.angle_alpha   90.00
_cell.angle_beta   90.00
_cell.angle_gamma   90.00
#
_symmetry.space_group_name_H-M   'P 1'
#
loop_
_entity.id
_entity.type
_entity.pdbx_description
1 polymer ?
#
loop_
_entity_poly.entity_id
_entity_poly.type
_entity_poly.pdbx_seq_one_letter_code
_entity_poly.pdbx_strand_id
1 'polypeptide(L)'
;MKEILVNAEMQEKRAAIVKDGVLDEYYIERPSYKTIVGNIYKGRIDSIVPSIGAAFVEIGLEKKGFLYLSDIVEPIEPIAQVETKKREFKKGEEVLVQVVKESISTKGPRLTTHIGLAGRYLVLMPQDDHRGLSRRIEDRQERSRLLGLLEEIKLPTDIGYIIRTVAEGKDKRQLHHDVLFLFKLWRRISSFAQRNTAPALIYEDYDIVLRVIRDSFDDEVSKLIVDSKEEFKRICNFLKVFSRDLLKNIELHRGRLELFTEKSIEKQVDKIYERNVYLKSGAYLVIEPTEGLVVIDVNSGRFRKKYDPEHMAFAVNCEAAGEIARQLRLRDLGGIIVIDFIDMEREDHRREVLKILKNSLKDDKAKYEIIGISKFGVVEMTRERVYRAIESLSYETCPYCRGRGKVKSSATMCVFVLKELKRTLTEHPDKRDIQVSLNPNLLNYLLKENEEYIKTLERRYRTKISFTLEPNAHIEEVKII
;
A
#
# COMPACT_ATOMS: atom_id res chain seq x y z
N MET A 1 -2.42 5.50 -25.72
CA MET A 1 -1.27 6.42 -25.47
C MET A 1 -1.00 6.45 -23.99
N LYS A 2 0.24 6.16 -23.56
CA LYS A 2 0.63 6.14 -22.14
C LYS A 2 1.33 7.45 -21.78
N GLU A 3 0.87 8.10 -20.73
CA GLU A 3 1.47 9.35 -20.22
C GLU A 3 1.80 9.19 -18.74
N ILE A 4 2.82 9.90 -18.27
CA ILE A 4 3.14 10.05 -16.85
C ILE A 4 2.94 11.51 -16.48
N LEU A 5 2.15 11.79 -15.47
CA LEU A 5 1.88 13.11 -14.95
C LEU A 5 2.49 13.23 -13.56
N VAL A 6 3.26 14.29 -13.31
CA VAL A 6 3.88 14.58 -12.02
C VAL A 6 3.39 15.93 -11.53
N ASN A 7 2.72 15.91 -10.38
CA ASN A 7 2.27 17.09 -9.67
C ASN A 7 3.11 17.23 -8.39
N ALA A 8 3.85 18.33 -8.27
CA ALA A 8 4.78 18.59 -7.19
C ALA A 8 4.80 20.05 -6.74
N GLU A 9 3.79 20.85 -7.10
CA GLU A 9 3.70 22.26 -6.72
C GLU A 9 3.22 22.48 -5.27
N MET A 10 2.54 21.49 -4.69
CA MET A 10 2.00 21.57 -3.33
C MET A 10 2.89 20.85 -2.31
N GLN A 11 2.42 20.77 -1.06
CA GLN A 11 3.13 20.07 0.03
C GLN A 11 3.12 18.54 -0.11
N GLU A 12 2.79 18.01 -1.29
CA GLU A 12 2.82 16.58 -1.60
C GLU A 12 3.34 16.37 -3.03
N LYS A 13 3.90 15.19 -3.26
CA LYS A 13 4.31 14.75 -4.58
C LYS A 13 3.38 13.65 -5.05
N ARG A 14 2.76 13.87 -6.19
CA ARG A 14 1.84 12.92 -6.83
C ARG A 14 2.38 12.52 -8.21
N ALA A 15 2.30 11.23 -8.52
CA ALA A 15 2.60 10.74 -9.86
C ALA A 15 1.46 9.86 -10.34
N ALA A 16 0.99 10.08 -11.56
CA ALA A 16 -0.09 9.33 -12.18
C ALA A 16 0.39 8.73 -13.51
N ILE A 17 0.14 7.45 -13.72
CA ILE A 17 0.29 6.79 -15.02
C ILE A 17 -1.08 6.70 -15.64
N VAL A 18 -1.20 7.28 -16.83
CA VAL A 18 -2.47 7.42 -17.53
C VAL A 18 -2.38 6.67 -18.87
N LYS A 19 -3.34 5.80 -19.16
CA LYS A 19 -3.47 5.08 -20.42
C LYS A 19 -4.75 5.55 -21.11
N ASP A 20 -4.62 6.18 -22.28
CA ASP A 20 -5.74 6.68 -23.08
C ASP A 20 -6.74 7.56 -22.28
N GLY A 21 -6.20 8.46 -21.43
CA GLY A 21 -6.99 9.35 -20.58
C GLY A 21 -7.58 8.70 -19.32
N VAL A 22 -7.32 7.41 -19.10
CA VAL A 22 -7.77 6.67 -17.92
C VAL A 22 -6.61 6.47 -16.95
N LEU A 23 -6.82 6.82 -15.69
CA LEU A 23 -5.85 6.63 -14.61
C LEU A 23 -5.62 5.14 -14.36
N ASP A 24 -4.39 4.65 -14.56
CA ASP A 24 -4.01 3.24 -14.39
C ASP A 24 -3.24 2.97 -13.09
N GLU A 25 -2.29 3.88 -12.74
CA GLU A 25 -1.53 3.81 -11.51
C GLU A 25 -1.47 5.21 -10.87
N TYR A 26 -1.53 5.28 -9.55
CA TYR A 26 -1.44 6.52 -8.80
C TYR A 26 -0.53 6.36 -7.59
N TYR A 27 0.33 7.35 -7.39
CA TYR A 27 1.33 7.37 -6.33
C TYR A 27 1.32 8.73 -5.64
N ILE A 28 1.43 8.72 -4.32
CA ILE A 28 1.46 9.93 -3.49
C ILE A 28 2.51 9.80 -2.39
N GLU A 29 3.25 10.87 -2.17
CA GLU A 29 4.19 10.99 -1.06
C GLU A 29 4.05 12.38 -0.43
N ARG A 30 3.99 12.44 0.90
CA ARG A 30 3.95 13.68 1.68
C ARG A 30 5.22 13.80 2.54
N PRO A 31 5.70 15.01 2.85
CA PRO A 31 6.86 15.22 3.72
C PRO A 31 6.73 14.54 5.09
N SER A 32 5.50 14.51 5.64
CA SER A 32 5.17 13.85 6.91
C SER A 32 5.14 12.31 6.82
N TYR A 33 5.09 11.75 5.61
CA TYR A 33 4.95 10.32 5.35
C TYR A 33 5.89 9.85 4.23
N LYS A 34 7.15 10.33 4.28
CA LYS A 34 8.16 9.90 3.32
C LYS A 34 8.47 8.41 3.51
N THR A 35 8.42 7.66 2.41
CA THR A 35 8.74 6.23 2.46
C THR A 35 10.21 6.01 2.80
N ILE A 36 10.45 5.06 3.71
CA ILE A 36 11.80 4.62 4.08
C ILE A 36 12.19 3.29 3.42
N VAL A 37 11.27 2.68 2.64
CA VAL A 37 11.57 1.44 1.90
C VAL A 37 12.70 1.68 0.92
N GLY A 38 13.66 0.77 0.88
CA GLY A 38 14.87 0.91 0.06
C GLY A 38 16.02 1.64 0.76
N ASN A 39 15.78 2.41 1.82
CA ASN A 39 16.82 3.07 2.59
C ASN A 39 17.74 2.04 3.25
N ILE A 40 19.03 2.36 3.30
CA ILE A 40 20.05 1.52 3.93
C ILE A 40 20.53 2.21 5.19
N TYR A 41 20.52 1.48 6.28
CA TYR A 41 20.99 1.93 7.58
C TYR A 41 22.16 1.07 8.07
N LYS A 42 23.07 1.67 8.78
CA LYS A 42 23.97 0.95 9.69
C LYS A 42 23.25 0.85 11.02
N GLY A 43 22.76 -0.34 11.36
CA GLY A 43 22.02 -0.59 12.59
C GLY A 43 22.86 -1.33 13.62
N ARG A 44 22.35 -1.38 14.86
CA ARG A 44 22.93 -2.15 15.96
C ARG A 44 21.93 -3.17 16.46
N ILE A 45 22.33 -4.43 16.58
CA ILE A 45 21.48 -5.49 17.11
C ILE A 45 21.19 -5.21 18.58
N ASP A 46 19.94 -4.95 18.89
CA ASP A 46 19.47 -4.70 20.25
C ASP A 46 19.13 -5.99 21.00
N SER A 47 18.41 -6.87 20.34
CA SER A 47 18.01 -8.16 20.91
C SER A 47 17.80 -9.22 19.82
N ILE A 48 18.06 -10.47 20.19
CA ILE A 48 17.83 -11.64 19.35
C ILE A 48 16.78 -12.50 20.04
N VAL A 49 15.78 -12.91 19.27
CA VAL A 49 14.66 -13.74 19.76
C VAL A 49 14.62 -15.05 18.97
N PRO A 50 15.33 -16.09 19.44
CA PRO A 50 15.45 -17.35 18.72
C PRO A 50 14.11 -18.07 18.48
N SER A 51 13.15 -17.91 19.40
CA SER A 51 11.82 -18.54 19.29
C SER A 51 11.02 -18.13 18.06
N ILE A 52 11.30 -16.94 17.52
CA ILE A 52 10.67 -16.43 16.29
C ILE A 52 11.67 -16.32 15.14
N GLY A 53 12.91 -16.76 15.32
CA GLY A 53 13.97 -16.70 14.32
C GLY A 53 14.29 -15.27 13.84
N ALA A 54 14.30 -14.28 14.76
CA ALA A 54 14.45 -12.88 14.38
C ALA A 54 15.32 -12.09 15.38
N ALA A 55 15.85 -10.96 14.90
CA ALA A 55 16.53 -9.95 15.69
C ALA A 55 15.84 -8.59 15.57
N PHE A 56 15.88 -7.80 16.64
CA PHE A 56 15.50 -6.40 16.62
C PHE A 56 16.75 -5.54 16.48
N VAL A 57 16.71 -4.62 15.52
CA VAL A 57 17.84 -3.77 15.15
C VAL A 57 17.48 -2.32 15.36
N GLU A 58 18.32 -1.61 16.10
CA GLU A 58 18.21 -0.16 16.25
C GLU A 58 18.83 0.52 15.01
N ILE A 59 18.02 1.31 14.31
CA ILE A 59 18.40 2.00 13.08
C ILE A 59 18.25 3.52 13.18
N GLY A 60 18.03 4.05 14.40
CA GLY A 60 17.85 5.49 14.66
C GLY A 60 16.42 6.01 14.39
N LEU A 61 15.45 5.11 14.28
CA LEU A 61 14.03 5.46 14.19
C LEU A 61 13.33 5.20 15.54
N GLU A 62 12.13 5.76 15.69
CA GLU A 62 11.32 5.57 16.90
C GLU A 62 11.08 4.08 17.22
N LYS A 63 10.85 3.27 16.18
CA LYS A 63 10.64 1.82 16.31
C LYS A 63 11.84 1.04 15.79
N LYS A 64 12.24 0.03 16.55
CA LYS A 64 13.29 -0.89 16.14
C LYS A 64 12.88 -1.69 14.92
N GLY A 65 13.82 -1.92 14.02
CA GLY A 65 13.59 -2.73 12.83
C GLY A 65 13.59 -4.22 13.13
N PHE A 66 12.81 -4.98 12.40
CA PHE A 66 12.67 -6.42 12.51
C PHE A 66 13.47 -7.11 11.40
N LEU A 67 14.42 -7.94 11.76
CA LEU A 67 15.32 -8.66 10.86
C LEU A 67 15.17 -10.18 11.11
N TYR A 68 14.77 -10.94 10.08
CA TYR A 68 14.80 -12.39 10.17
C TYR A 68 16.25 -12.90 10.19
N LEU A 69 16.53 -13.90 11.02
CA LEU A 69 17.87 -14.53 11.07
C LEU A 69 18.20 -15.28 9.77
N SER A 70 17.19 -15.72 9.02
CA SER A 70 17.33 -16.30 7.68
C SER A 70 17.72 -15.29 6.60
N ASP A 71 17.44 -14.01 6.82
CA ASP A 71 17.72 -12.91 5.88
C ASP A 71 19.09 -12.27 6.16
N ILE A 72 19.96 -12.95 6.88
CA ILE A 72 21.29 -12.47 7.23
C ILE A 72 22.31 -13.10 6.32
N VAL A 73 22.99 -12.27 5.53
CA VAL A 73 24.12 -12.67 4.67
C VAL A 73 25.42 -12.45 5.39
N GLU A 74 26.33 -13.41 5.29
CA GLU A 74 27.70 -13.23 5.77
C GLU A 74 28.42 -12.21 4.86
N PRO A 75 29.19 -11.25 5.44
CA PRO A 75 30.02 -10.38 4.63
C PRO A 75 31.07 -11.24 3.93
N ILE A 76 31.19 -11.11 2.63
CA ILE A 76 32.24 -11.74 1.83
C ILE A 76 33.55 -11.04 2.19
N GLU A 77 34.32 -11.64 3.10
CA GLU A 77 35.70 -11.23 3.31
C GLU A 77 36.57 -11.81 2.17
N PRO A 78 37.53 -11.04 1.63
CA PRO A 78 38.45 -11.58 0.65
C PRO A 78 39.41 -12.54 1.31
N ILE A 79 39.31 -13.81 0.93
CA ILE A 79 40.31 -14.86 1.05
C ILE A 79 40.74 -15.28 2.49
N ALA A 80 40.05 -16.21 3.05
CA ALA A 80 40.64 -17.30 3.85
C ALA A 80 39.67 -18.48 3.85
N GLN A 81 40.18 -19.68 3.60
CA GLN A 81 39.45 -20.95 3.73
C GLN A 81 38.91 -21.08 5.14
N VAL A 82 37.61 -20.86 5.33
CA VAL A 82 36.95 -21.16 6.60
C VAL A 82 35.65 -21.87 6.27
N GLU A 83 35.51 -23.05 6.88
CA GLU A 83 34.31 -23.85 6.93
C GLU A 83 33.07 -22.96 7.21
N THR A 84 32.00 -23.16 6.48
CA THR A 84 30.70 -22.51 6.61
C THR A 84 30.05 -22.78 7.96
N LYS A 85 30.54 -22.11 9.01
CA LYS A 85 29.83 -22.00 10.29
C LYS A 85 28.85 -20.85 10.16
N LYS A 86 27.55 -21.13 10.30
CA LYS A 86 26.52 -20.09 10.45
C LYS A 86 26.97 -19.09 11.50
N ARG A 87 27.26 -17.87 11.08
CA ARG A 87 27.69 -16.80 12.00
C ARG A 87 26.55 -16.49 12.95
N GLU A 88 26.79 -16.69 14.25
CA GLU A 88 25.83 -16.26 15.27
C GLU A 88 26.04 -14.78 15.55
N PHE A 89 25.02 -13.99 15.27
CA PHE A 89 25.01 -12.57 15.59
C PHE A 89 24.90 -12.35 17.09
N LYS A 90 25.56 -11.30 17.58
CA LYS A 90 25.57 -10.95 18.99
C LYS A 90 24.85 -9.63 19.24
N LYS A 91 24.26 -9.50 20.42
CA LYS A 91 23.73 -8.23 20.89
C LYS A 91 24.83 -7.16 20.87
N GLY A 92 24.53 -5.98 20.36
CA GLY A 92 25.46 -4.86 20.22
C GLY A 92 26.26 -4.85 18.92
N GLU A 93 26.18 -5.90 18.10
CA GLU A 93 26.88 -5.99 16.82
C GLU A 93 26.29 -5.01 15.81
N GLU A 94 27.17 -4.37 15.02
CA GLU A 94 26.76 -3.45 13.95
C GLU A 94 26.52 -4.24 12.66
N VAL A 95 25.38 -3.94 12.00
CA VAL A 95 24.96 -4.59 10.77
C VAL A 95 24.50 -3.56 9.76
N LEU A 96 24.80 -3.79 8.48
CA LEU A 96 24.25 -2.99 7.39
C LEU A 96 22.94 -3.63 6.92
N VAL A 97 21.86 -2.87 6.98
CA VAL A 97 20.51 -3.36 6.70
C VAL A 97 19.74 -2.45 5.77
N GLN A 98 18.91 -3.03 4.94
CA GLN A 98 17.98 -2.30 4.05
C GLN A 98 16.54 -2.51 4.53
N VAL A 99 15.73 -1.45 4.45
CA VAL A 99 14.30 -1.53 4.75
C VAL A 99 13.56 -2.13 3.57
N VAL A 100 12.87 -3.24 3.81
CA VAL A 100 12.06 -3.96 2.80
C VAL A 100 10.58 -3.59 2.88
N LYS A 101 10.06 -3.38 4.11
CA LYS A 101 8.68 -2.98 4.37
C LYS A 101 8.63 -1.94 5.47
N GLU A 102 7.71 -1.00 5.35
CA GLU A 102 7.50 0.03 6.36
C GLU A 102 6.89 -0.51 7.66
N SER A 103 6.97 0.31 8.70
CA SER A 103 6.24 0.10 9.95
C SER A 103 4.74 0.07 9.70
N ILE A 104 4.07 -0.94 10.24
CA ILE A 104 2.61 -1.03 10.17
C ILE A 104 2.07 -1.09 11.60
N SER A 105 1.21 -0.15 11.98
CA SER A 105 0.61 -0.08 13.31
C SER A 105 1.68 -0.12 14.42
N THR A 106 1.71 -1.15 15.24
CA THR A 106 2.64 -1.31 16.37
C THR A 106 3.99 -1.93 15.98
N LYS A 107 4.11 -2.53 14.78
CA LYS A 107 5.32 -3.24 14.34
C LYS A 107 6.32 -2.28 13.70
N GLY A 108 7.61 -2.46 13.99
CA GLY A 108 8.71 -1.74 13.34
C GLY A 108 8.93 -2.15 11.87
N PRO A 109 9.79 -1.43 11.12
CA PRO A 109 10.07 -1.75 9.73
C PRO A 109 10.74 -3.10 9.58
N ARG A 110 10.41 -3.83 8.50
CA ARG A 110 11.10 -5.07 8.16
C ARG A 110 12.42 -4.76 7.47
N LEU A 111 13.47 -5.40 7.94
CA LEU A 111 14.83 -5.24 7.45
C LEU A 111 15.32 -6.53 6.77
N THR A 112 16.35 -6.37 5.94
CA THR A 112 17.15 -7.47 5.36
C THR A 112 18.62 -7.05 5.29
N THR A 113 19.53 -8.00 5.32
CA THR A 113 20.94 -7.77 5.00
C THR A 113 21.26 -8.05 3.53
N HIS A 114 20.33 -8.67 2.80
CA HIS A 114 20.40 -8.80 1.33
C HIS A 114 20.14 -7.44 0.68
N ILE A 115 21.20 -6.63 0.56
CA ILE A 115 21.08 -5.29 -0.01
C ILE A 115 20.87 -5.37 -1.50
N GLY A 116 19.75 -4.81 -1.98
CA GLY A 116 19.42 -4.69 -3.38
C GLY A 116 19.45 -3.23 -3.85
N LEU A 117 20.36 -2.90 -4.75
CA LEU A 117 20.42 -1.56 -5.35
C LEU A 117 19.71 -1.57 -6.71
N ALA A 118 18.54 -0.93 -6.74
CA ALA A 118 17.74 -0.88 -7.94
C ALA A 118 18.23 0.17 -8.93
N GLY A 119 18.82 -0.28 -10.04
CA GLY A 119 19.06 0.48 -11.24
C GLY A 119 17.82 0.53 -12.13
N ARG A 120 18.00 1.01 -13.35
CA ARG A 120 16.95 1.01 -14.35
C ARG A 120 16.70 -0.38 -14.91
N TYR A 121 17.75 -1.05 -15.37
CA TYR A 121 17.69 -2.33 -16.10
C TYR A 121 18.00 -3.53 -15.23
N LEU A 122 18.68 -3.33 -14.12
CA LEU A 122 19.01 -4.41 -13.19
C LEU A 122 18.95 -3.98 -11.73
N VAL A 123 18.81 -4.96 -10.85
CA VAL A 123 19.03 -4.80 -9.40
C VAL A 123 20.36 -5.46 -9.10
N LEU A 124 21.30 -4.71 -8.53
CA LEU A 124 22.58 -5.23 -8.07
C LEU A 124 22.46 -5.74 -6.64
N MET A 125 22.96 -6.93 -6.38
CA MET A 125 23.02 -7.54 -5.05
C MET A 125 24.47 -7.76 -4.64
N PRO A 126 25.10 -6.76 -3.99
CA PRO A 126 26.54 -6.76 -3.77
C PRO A 126 27.04 -7.79 -2.74
N GLN A 127 26.15 -8.40 -1.99
CA GLN A 127 26.44 -9.37 -0.92
C GLN A 127 25.75 -10.72 -1.16
N ASP A 128 25.39 -10.98 -2.41
CA ASP A 128 24.69 -12.18 -2.82
C ASP A 128 25.26 -12.61 -4.18
N ASP A 129 25.37 -13.90 -4.45
CA ASP A 129 25.86 -14.46 -5.71
C ASP A 129 24.73 -14.82 -6.67
N HIS A 130 23.46 -14.61 -6.25
CA HIS A 130 22.29 -14.95 -7.05
C HIS A 130 22.23 -14.15 -8.35
N ARG A 131 22.15 -14.85 -9.48
CA ARG A 131 22.06 -14.26 -10.82
C ARG A 131 20.79 -14.72 -11.50
N GLY A 132 19.95 -13.75 -11.84
CA GLY A 132 18.63 -14.06 -12.37
C GLY A 132 18.07 -13.03 -13.33
N LEU A 133 16.92 -13.37 -13.90
CA LEU A 133 16.08 -12.48 -14.68
C LEU A 133 14.69 -12.38 -14.07
N SER A 134 14.03 -11.26 -14.30
CA SER A 134 12.61 -11.11 -13.99
C SER A 134 11.81 -12.30 -14.56
N ARG A 135 10.91 -12.84 -13.76
CA ARG A 135 9.99 -13.90 -14.18
C ARG A 135 9.01 -13.46 -15.26
N ARG A 136 8.86 -12.14 -15.45
CA ARG A 136 7.98 -11.54 -16.46
C ARG A 136 8.56 -11.54 -17.85
N ILE A 137 9.88 -11.71 -18.01
CA ILE A 137 10.50 -11.90 -19.31
C ILE A 137 10.20 -13.35 -19.73
N GLU A 138 9.14 -13.55 -20.52
CA GLU A 138 8.66 -14.89 -20.90
C GLU A 138 9.41 -15.45 -22.11
N ASP A 139 9.87 -14.58 -23.02
CA ASP A 139 10.58 -14.99 -24.24
C ASP A 139 11.94 -15.63 -23.92
N ARG A 140 12.08 -16.89 -24.28
CA ARG A 140 13.30 -17.66 -24.06
C ARG A 140 14.52 -17.11 -24.82
N GLN A 141 14.31 -16.59 -26.02
CA GLN A 141 15.40 -16.03 -26.83
C GLN A 141 15.92 -14.75 -26.19
N GLU A 142 15.03 -13.87 -25.77
CA GLU A 142 15.38 -12.65 -25.07
C GLU A 142 16.06 -12.91 -23.72
N ARG A 143 15.58 -13.90 -22.97
CA ARG A 143 16.25 -14.34 -21.73
C ARG A 143 17.69 -14.76 -21.97
N SER A 144 17.93 -15.60 -22.99
CA SER A 144 19.29 -16.04 -23.35
C SER A 144 20.16 -14.90 -23.82
N ARG A 145 19.60 -13.97 -24.63
CA ARG A 145 20.30 -12.78 -25.12
C ARG A 145 20.76 -11.87 -23.97
N LEU A 146 19.86 -11.56 -23.02
CA LEU A 146 20.17 -10.70 -21.88
C LEU A 146 21.22 -11.30 -20.95
N LEU A 147 21.15 -12.60 -20.67
CA LEU A 147 22.19 -13.30 -19.90
C LEU A 147 23.54 -13.25 -20.59
N GLY A 148 23.62 -13.54 -21.88
CA GLY A 148 24.85 -13.46 -22.66
C GLY A 148 25.46 -12.05 -22.66
N LEU A 149 24.64 -10.99 -22.75
CA LEU A 149 25.13 -9.62 -22.64
C LEU A 149 25.77 -9.31 -21.28
N LEU A 150 25.25 -9.84 -20.18
CA LEU A 150 25.84 -9.64 -18.85
C LEU A 150 27.10 -10.49 -18.63
N GLU A 151 27.18 -11.67 -19.20
CA GLU A 151 28.44 -12.46 -19.21
C GLU A 151 29.56 -11.71 -19.94
N GLU A 152 29.27 -11.06 -21.05
CA GLU A 152 30.21 -10.20 -21.77
C GLU A 152 30.63 -8.94 -20.98
N ILE A 153 29.79 -8.44 -20.06
CA ILE A 153 30.13 -7.30 -19.19
C ILE A 153 31.11 -7.71 -18.07
N LYS A 154 31.29 -9.01 -17.82
CA LYS A 154 32.23 -9.59 -16.83
C LYS A 154 32.06 -9.00 -15.44
N LEU A 155 30.87 -9.17 -14.88
CA LEU A 155 30.66 -8.86 -13.47
C LEU A 155 31.49 -9.78 -12.54
N PRO A 156 31.98 -9.26 -11.40
CA PRO A 156 32.62 -10.11 -10.39
C PRO A 156 31.75 -11.31 -10.00
N THR A 157 32.36 -12.44 -9.70
CA THR A 157 31.66 -13.70 -9.43
C THR A 157 30.88 -13.70 -8.12
N ASP A 158 31.31 -12.86 -7.18
CA ASP A 158 30.75 -12.65 -5.85
C ASP A 158 29.60 -11.63 -5.79
N ILE A 159 29.17 -11.13 -6.96
CA ILE A 159 28.10 -10.13 -7.05
C ILE A 159 26.93 -10.72 -7.83
N GLY A 160 25.77 -10.72 -7.18
CA GLY A 160 24.50 -11.09 -7.77
C GLY A 160 23.81 -9.94 -8.49
N TYR A 161 22.86 -10.32 -9.32
CA TYR A 161 22.00 -9.37 -10.00
C TYR A 161 20.68 -10.00 -10.43
N ILE A 162 19.67 -9.17 -10.57
CA ILE A 162 18.41 -9.52 -11.21
C ILE A 162 18.15 -8.56 -12.37
N ILE A 163 18.05 -9.08 -13.59
CA ILE A 163 17.67 -8.29 -14.77
C ILE A 163 16.17 -7.98 -14.67
N ARG A 164 15.83 -6.70 -14.83
CA ARG A 164 14.45 -6.20 -14.75
C ARG A 164 13.76 -6.31 -16.11
N THR A 165 12.43 -6.33 -16.12
CA THR A 165 11.62 -6.40 -17.35
C THR A 165 11.90 -5.24 -18.31
N VAL A 166 12.17 -4.05 -17.80
CA VAL A 166 12.52 -2.85 -18.62
C VAL A 166 13.80 -3.04 -19.45
N ALA A 167 14.59 -4.08 -19.19
CA ALA A 167 15.80 -4.43 -19.96
C ALA A 167 15.50 -5.13 -21.30
N GLU A 168 14.25 -5.56 -21.54
CA GLU A 168 13.86 -6.16 -22.81
C GLU A 168 14.18 -5.22 -23.99
N GLY A 169 14.78 -5.79 -25.03
CA GLY A 169 15.20 -5.04 -26.23
C GLY A 169 16.37 -4.07 -26.06
N LYS A 170 16.94 -3.93 -24.83
CA LYS A 170 18.05 -2.98 -24.60
C LYS A 170 19.39 -3.56 -25.02
N ASP A 171 20.32 -2.67 -25.38
CA ASP A 171 21.64 -3.02 -25.85
C ASP A 171 22.67 -3.17 -24.71
N LYS A 172 23.85 -3.70 -25.06
CA LYS A 172 24.97 -3.89 -24.12
C LYS A 172 25.42 -2.59 -23.46
N ARG A 173 25.40 -1.46 -24.20
CA ARG A 173 25.87 -0.16 -23.66
C ARG A 173 24.95 0.35 -22.56
N GLN A 174 23.65 0.20 -22.73
CA GLN A 174 22.65 0.60 -21.76
C GLN A 174 22.79 -0.23 -20.48
N LEU A 175 22.91 -1.55 -20.57
CA LEU A 175 23.13 -2.44 -19.44
C LEU A 175 24.47 -2.16 -18.73
N HIS A 176 25.54 -1.99 -19.48
CA HIS A 176 26.86 -1.68 -18.94
C HIS A 176 26.89 -0.35 -18.18
N HIS A 177 26.19 0.67 -18.70
CA HIS A 177 26.09 1.96 -18.03
C HIS A 177 25.38 1.85 -16.68
N ASP A 178 24.28 1.09 -16.60
CA ASP A 178 23.52 0.85 -15.36
C ASP A 178 24.38 0.09 -14.34
N VAL A 179 25.11 -0.94 -14.79
CA VAL A 179 26.07 -1.69 -13.98
C VAL A 179 27.13 -0.77 -13.38
N LEU A 180 27.80 0.05 -14.20
CA LEU A 180 28.83 0.98 -13.71
C LEU A 180 28.29 1.99 -12.70
N PHE A 181 27.08 2.49 -12.93
CA PHE A 181 26.42 3.37 -11.99
C PHE A 181 26.19 2.68 -10.63
N LEU A 182 25.64 1.47 -10.63
CA LEU A 182 25.34 0.72 -9.41
C LEU A 182 26.61 0.33 -8.64
N PHE A 183 27.69 -0.01 -9.34
CA PHE A 183 28.98 -0.24 -8.69
C PHE A 183 29.55 1.01 -8.02
N LYS A 184 29.46 2.17 -8.68
CA LYS A 184 29.87 3.44 -8.07
C LYS A 184 29.02 3.76 -6.85
N LEU A 185 27.71 3.53 -6.93
CA LEU A 185 26.79 3.72 -5.82
C LEU A 185 27.16 2.81 -4.64
N TRP A 186 27.34 1.52 -4.89
CA TRP A 186 27.75 0.57 -3.86
C TRP A 186 29.05 0.95 -3.16
N ARG A 187 30.09 1.34 -3.92
CA ARG A 187 31.35 1.81 -3.36
C ARG A 187 31.16 3.01 -2.43
N ARG A 188 30.29 3.95 -2.80
CA ARG A 188 29.98 5.10 -1.95
C ARG A 188 29.26 4.67 -0.66
N ILE A 189 28.26 3.80 -0.78
CA ILE A 189 27.52 3.26 0.36
C ILE A 189 28.48 2.53 1.32
N SER A 190 29.31 1.63 0.81
CA SER A 190 30.27 0.86 1.62
C SER A 190 31.28 1.77 2.34
N SER A 191 31.87 2.73 1.60
CA SER A 191 32.81 3.68 2.18
C SER A 191 32.15 4.56 3.25
N PHE A 192 30.90 4.98 3.04
CA PHE A 192 30.17 5.79 4.02
C PHE A 192 29.78 4.97 5.25
N ALA A 193 29.38 3.71 5.07
CA ALA A 193 29.08 2.78 6.16
C ALA A 193 30.28 2.49 7.04
N GLN A 194 31.51 2.40 6.47
CA GLN A 194 32.74 2.19 7.23
C GLN A 194 33.10 3.39 8.12
N ARG A 195 32.76 4.61 7.69
CA ARG A 195 33.13 5.85 8.41
C ARG A 195 32.13 6.24 9.51
N ASN A 196 30.92 5.70 9.47
CA ASN A 196 29.87 6.04 10.42
C ASN A 196 29.66 4.93 11.43
N THR A 197 29.31 5.31 12.66
CA THR A 197 28.93 4.38 13.73
C THR A 197 27.41 4.17 13.71
N ALA A 198 26.96 2.97 14.13
CA ALA A 198 25.53 2.69 14.26
C ALA A 198 24.91 3.36 15.51
N PRO A 199 23.66 3.85 15.46
CA PRO A 199 22.76 3.83 14.30
C PRO A 199 23.00 5.02 13.34
N ALA A 200 22.97 4.79 12.03
CA ALA A 200 23.12 5.84 11.02
C ALA A 200 22.39 5.52 9.71
N LEU A 201 21.78 6.53 9.08
CA LEU A 201 21.28 6.45 7.71
C LEU A 201 22.47 6.51 6.75
N ILE A 202 22.70 5.46 5.97
CA ILE A 202 23.82 5.35 5.03
C ILE A 202 23.42 5.75 3.62
N TYR A 203 22.23 5.32 3.19
CA TYR A 203 21.72 5.64 1.86
C TYR A 203 20.22 5.88 1.94
N GLU A 204 19.79 6.95 1.34
CA GLU A 204 18.38 7.28 1.14
C GLU A 204 18.01 6.97 -0.31
N ASP A 205 17.02 6.08 -0.51
CA ASP A 205 16.55 5.74 -1.86
C ASP A 205 15.73 6.88 -2.46
N TYR A 206 15.49 6.81 -3.75
CA TYR A 206 14.72 7.82 -4.47
C TYR A 206 13.31 7.97 -3.90
N ASP A 207 12.79 9.20 -3.94
CA ASP A 207 11.39 9.48 -3.65
C ASP A 207 10.46 8.85 -4.70
N ILE A 208 9.16 8.90 -4.44
CA ILE A 208 8.17 8.24 -5.27
C ILE A 208 8.20 8.69 -6.73
N VAL A 209 8.48 9.97 -7.00
CA VAL A 209 8.52 10.50 -8.36
C VAL A 209 9.66 9.86 -9.17
N LEU A 210 10.87 9.90 -8.63
CA LEU A 210 12.03 9.30 -9.32
C LEU A 210 11.94 7.78 -9.42
N ARG A 211 11.30 7.11 -8.43
CA ARG A 211 11.02 5.67 -8.50
C ARG A 211 10.06 5.34 -9.63
N VAL A 212 8.94 6.07 -9.75
CA VAL A 212 7.98 5.88 -10.85
C VAL A 212 8.65 6.10 -12.19
N ILE A 213 9.49 7.13 -12.32
CA ILE A 213 10.21 7.40 -13.55
C ILE A 213 11.22 6.29 -13.88
N ARG A 214 12.00 5.85 -12.89
CA ARG A 214 12.95 4.73 -13.05
C ARG A 214 12.26 3.46 -13.53
N ASP A 215 11.07 3.18 -12.98
CA ASP A 215 10.40 1.89 -13.14
C ASP A 215 9.36 1.86 -14.27
N SER A 216 8.87 3.02 -14.73
CA SER A 216 7.73 3.09 -15.64
C SER A 216 7.90 4.04 -16.84
N PHE A 217 8.94 4.90 -16.85
CA PHE A 217 9.19 5.80 -17.97
C PHE A 217 10.06 5.10 -19.01
N ASP A 218 9.44 4.44 -19.95
CA ASP A 218 10.03 3.68 -21.05
C ASP A 218 9.67 4.28 -22.42
N ASP A 219 10.03 3.57 -23.50
CA ASP A 219 9.78 4.01 -24.88
C ASP A 219 8.29 3.97 -25.24
N GLU A 220 7.44 3.28 -24.45
CA GLU A 220 6.00 3.25 -24.63
C GLU A 220 5.31 4.51 -24.08
N VAL A 221 5.99 5.23 -23.19
CA VAL A 221 5.46 6.47 -22.62
C VAL A 221 5.68 7.61 -23.59
N SER A 222 4.60 8.12 -24.13
CA SER A 222 4.62 9.21 -25.11
C SER A 222 5.10 10.52 -24.50
N LYS A 223 4.68 10.84 -23.27
CA LYS A 223 5.02 12.08 -22.56
C LYS A 223 5.12 11.88 -21.05
N LEU A 224 6.09 12.57 -20.46
CA LEU A 224 6.18 12.83 -19.03
C LEU A 224 5.96 14.33 -18.81
N ILE A 225 4.87 14.69 -18.16
CA ILE A 225 4.46 16.09 -17.92
C ILE A 225 4.64 16.41 -16.46
N VAL A 226 5.32 17.51 -16.16
CA VAL A 226 5.68 17.93 -14.78
C VAL A 226 5.26 19.37 -14.58
N ASP A 227 4.61 19.69 -13.48
CA ASP A 227 4.14 21.05 -13.16
C ASP A 227 5.19 21.92 -12.45
N SER A 228 6.12 21.35 -11.71
CA SER A 228 7.15 22.05 -10.96
C SER A 228 8.44 22.21 -11.76
N LYS A 229 8.98 23.44 -11.86
CA LYS A 229 10.27 23.72 -12.51
C LYS A 229 11.44 23.05 -11.79
N GLU A 230 11.39 22.94 -10.48
CA GLU A 230 12.45 22.32 -9.67
C GLU A 230 12.46 20.81 -9.92
N GLU A 231 11.30 20.18 -9.85
CA GLU A 231 11.17 18.75 -10.08
C GLU A 231 11.50 18.39 -11.54
N PHE A 232 11.10 19.22 -12.51
CA PHE A 232 11.49 19.07 -13.91
C PHE A 232 13.02 19.04 -14.08
N LYS A 233 13.75 19.99 -13.47
CA LYS A 233 15.24 20.00 -13.50
C LYS A 233 15.83 18.76 -12.85
N ARG A 234 15.26 18.34 -11.72
CA ARG A 234 15.68 17.16 -10.97
C ARG A 234 15.50 15.88 -11.80
N ILE A 235 14.36 15.73 -12.44
CA ILE A 235 14.05 14.60 -13.33
C ILE A 235 14.98 14.61 -14.55
N CYS A 236 15.20 15.77 -15.18
CA CYS A 236 16.14 15.86 -16.30
C CYS A 236 17.56 15.46 -15.89
N ASN A 237 18.04 15.85 -14.72
CA ASN A 237 19.35 15.45 -14.21
C ASN A 237 19.43 13.94 -13.94
N PHE A 238 18.37 13.37 -13.38
CA PHE A 238 18.26 11.93 -13.18
C PHE A 238 18.34 11.17 -14.52
N LEU A 239 17.56 11.58 -15.52
CA LEU A 239 17.55 10.92 -16.84
C LEU A 239 18.83 11.10 -17.64
N LYS A 240 19.56 12.19 -17.45
CA LYS A 240 20.92 12.32 -18.06
C LYS A 240 21.85 11.19 -17.63
N VAL A 241 21.64 10.64 -16.45
CA VAL A 241 22.41 9.52 -15.92
C VAL A 241 21.86 8.18 -16.40
N PHE A 242 20.54 8.01 -16.46
CA PHE A 242 19.91 6.71 -16.70
C PHE A 242 19.43 6.48 -18.13
N SER A 243 18.92 7.50 -18.82
CA SER A 243 18.33 7.36 -20.16
C SER A 243 18.18 8.70 -20.87
N ARG A 244 19.23 9.15 -21.50
CA ARG A 244 19.25 10.45 -22.21
C ARG A 244 18.23 10.54 -23.33
N ASP A 245 17.93 9.41 -23.98
CA ASP A 245 17.01 9.36 -25.12
C ASP A 245 15.57 9.75 -24.73
N LEU A 246 15.20 9.56 -23.47
CA LEU A 246 13.87 9.91 -22.97
C LEU A 246 13.71 11.41 -22.63
N LEU A 247 14.80 12.17 -22.62
CA LEU A 247 14.74 13.63 -22.34
C LEU A 247 13.84 14.38 -23.33
N LYS A 248 13.71 13.91 -24.56
CA LYS A 248 12.85 14.51 -25.59
C LYS A 248 11.35 14.39 -25.28
N ASN A 249 10.99 13.44 -24.43
CA ASN A 249 9.59 13.15 -24.09
C ASN A 249 9.14 13.84 -22.77
N ILE A 250 10.00 14.70 -22.18
CA ILE A 250 9.64 15.44 -20.96
C ILE A 250 9.11 16.82 -21.31
N GLU A 251 8.03 17.20 -20.68
CA GLU A 251 7.34 18.47 -20.90
C GLU A 251 7.07 19.17 -19.57
N LEU A 252 7.39 20.49 -19.48
CA LEU A 252 7.00 21.31 -18.33
C LEU A 252 5.60 21.86 -18.59
N HIS A 253 4.68 21.54 -17.70
CA HIS A 253 3.33 22.11 -17.72
C HIS A 253 3.39 23.63 -17.52
N ARG A 254 2.68 24.38 -18.37
CA ARG A 254 2.61 25.85 -18.35
C ARG A 254 1.17 26.35 -18.41
N GLY A 255 0.21 25.44 -18.22
CA GLY A 255 -1.21 25.77 -18.21
C GLY A 255 -1.57 26.68 -17.03
N ARG A 256 -2.73 27.34 -17.12
CA ARG A 256 -3.30 28.12 -16.01
C ARG A 256 -4.01 27.27 -14.98
N LEU A 257 -4.49 26.12 -15.41
CA LEU A 257 -5.14 25.13 -14.55
C LEU A 257 -4.07 24.17 -14.00
N GLU A 258 -4.30 23.66 -12.82
CA GLU A 258 -3.50 22.58 -12.25
C GLU A 258 -3.45 21.37 -13.20
N LEU A 259 -2.31 20.72 -13.32
CA LEU A 259 -2.06 19.64 -14.28
C LEU A 259 -3.11 18.52 -14.24
N PHE A 260 -3.43 18.01 -13.03
CA PHE A 260 -4.38 16.90 -12.90
C PHE A 260 -5.82 17.33 -13.21
N THR A 261 -6.15 18.57 -12.91
CA THR A 261 -7.46 19.18 -13.25
C THR A 261 -7.58 19.37 -14.77
N GLU A 262 -6.55 19.91 -15.44
CA GLU A 262 -6.54 20.11 -16.89
C GLU A 262 -6.68 18.78 -17.64
N LYS A 263 -5.99 17.76 -17.15
CA LYS A 263 -6.05 16.40 -17.72
C LYS A 263 -7.26 15.58 -17.27
N SER A 264 -8.16 16.15 -16.48
CA SER A 264 -9.35 15.47 -15.92
C SER A 264 -9.01 14.22 -15.08
N ILE A 265 -7.83 14.21 -14.48
CA ILE A 265 -7.35 13.11 -13.62
C ILE A 265 -7.81 13.29 -12.18
N GLU A 266 -7.94 14.52 -11.67
CA GLU A 266 -8.35 14.78 -10.29
C GLU A 266 -9.66 14.07 -9.93
N LYS A 267 -10.67 14.14 -10.81
CA LYS A 267 -11.94 13.43 -10.63
C LYS A 267 -11.81 11.90 -10.60
N GLN A 268 -10.78 11.35 -11.24
CA GLN A 268 -10.50 9.91 -11.20
C GLN A 268 -9.75 9.53 -9.93
N VAL A 269 -8.91 10.44 -9.41
CA VAL A 269 -8.23 10.28 -8.10
C VAL A 269 -9.27 10.27 -6.97
N ASP A 270 -10.25 11.19 -6.98
CA ASP A 270 -11.34 11.21 -6.00
C ASP A 270 -12.07 9.86 -5.91
N LYS A 271 -12.31 9.23 -7.07
CA LYS A 271 -12.98 7.91 -7.13
C LYS A 271 -12.16 6.74 -6.58
N ILE A 272 -10.84 6.89 -6.40
CA ILE A 272 -10.03 5.85 -5.76
C ILE A 272 -10.50 5.59 -4.32
N TYR A 273 -11.05 6.61 -3.66
CA TYR A 273 -11.49 6.53 -2.27
C TYR A 273 -12.93 6.04 -2.10
N GLU A 274 -13.69 5.93 -3.20
CA GLU A 274 -15.06 5.46 -3.14
C GLU A 274 -15.12 3.94 -2.91
N ARG A 275 -16.03 3.49 -2.04
CA ARG A 275 -16.28 2.07 -1.80
C ARG A 275 -16.83 1.37 -3.05
N ASN A 276 -17.69 2.06 -3.80
CA ASN A 276 -18.36 1.54 -4.99
C ASN A 276 -17.63 2.01 -6.26
N VAL A 277 -17.29 1.08 -7.13
CA VAL A 277 -16.67 1.35 -8.43
C VAL A 277 -17.63 0.96 -9.53
N TYR A 278 -18.12 1.96 -10.26
CA TYR A 278 -19.11 1.74 -11.33
C TYR A 278 -18.42 1.34 -12.64
N LEU A 279 -18.96 0.30 -13.27
CA LEU A 279 -18.52 -0.21 -14.56
C LEU A 279 -19.28 0.47 -15.70
N LYS A 280 -18.72 0.42 -16.92
CA LYS A 280 -19.34 1.02 -18.11
C LYS A 280 -20.68 0.37 -18.46
N SER A 281 -20.83 -0.91 -18.16
CA SER A 281 -22.08 -1.67 -18.34
C SER A 281 -23.24 -1.24 -17.44
N GLY A 282 -22.96 -0.49 -16.37
CA GLY A 282 -23.91 -0.14 -15.31
C GLY A 282 -23.92 -1.10 -14.13
N ALA A 283 -23.07 -2.12 -14.16
CA ALA A 283 -22.71 -2.94 -13.02
C ALA A 283 -21.76 -2.16 -12.08
N TYR A 284 -21.44 -2.68 -10.90
CA TYR A 284 -20.50 -2.05 -10.00
C TYR A 284 -19.79 -3.08 -9.09
N LEU A 285 -18.61 -2.69 -8.63
CA LEU A 285 -17.84 -3.41 -7.62
C LEU A 285 -18.04 -2.74 -6.28
N VAL A 286 -18.04 -3.53 -5.21
CA VAL A 286 -17.92 -3.08 -3.82
C VAL A 286 -16.58 -3.57 -3.31
N ILE A 287 -15.70 -2.65 -2.89
CA ILE A 287 -14.35 -2.98 -2.41
C ILE A 287 -14.26 -2.62 -0.94
N GLU A 288 -14.03 -3.62 -0.09
CA GLU A 288 -13.96 -3.46 1.36
C GLU A 288 -12.66 -4.04 1.92
N PRO A 289 -11.69 -3.20 2.29
CA PRO A 289 -10.58 -3.65 3.10
C PRO A 289 -11.05 -3.92 4.53
N THR A 290 -10.75 -5.10 5.04
CA THR A 290 -10.94 -5.47 6.44
C THR A 290 -9.58 -5.54 7.16
N GLU A 291 -9.56 -5.87 8.45
CA GLU A 291 -8.31 -6.03 9.20
C GLU A 291 -7.42 -7.15 8.63
N GLY A 292 -8.01 -8.25 8.18
CA GLY A 292 -7.27 -9.44 7.75
C GLY A 292 -7.22 -9.68 6.25
N LEU A 293 -8.18 -9.18 5.48
CA LEU A 293 -8.30 -9.46 4.05
C LEU A 293 -9.04 -8.33 3.31
N VAL A 294 -8.97 -8.35 1.99
CA VAL A 294 -9.76 -7.46 1.11
C VAL A 294 -10.88 -8.28 0.49
N VAL A 295 -12.11 -7.81 0.59
CA VAL A 295 -13.28 -8.42 -0.07
C VAL A 295 -13.70 -7.54 -1.24
N ILE A 296 -13.96 -8.16 -2.38
CA ILE A 296 -14.47 -7.50 -3.58
C ILE A 296 -15.72 -8.25 -4.03
N ASP A 297 -16.85 -7.55 -4.05
CA ASP A 297 -18.14 -8.09 -4.47
C ASP A 297 -18.57 -7.47 -5.81
N VAL A 298 -19.03 -8.29 -6.75
CA VAL A 298 -19.46 -7.89 -8.10
C VAL A 298 -20.96 -7.88 -8.19
N ASN A 299 -21.52 -6.71 -8.47
CA ASN A 299 -22.97 -6.51 -8.56
C ASN A 299 -23.40 -6.16 -9.99
N SER A 300 -24.46 -6.80 -10.50
CA SER A 300 -25.01 -6.52 -11.82
C SER A 300 -25.64 -5.12 -11.96
N GLY A 301 -26.07 -4.52 -10.84
CA GLY A 301 -26.57 -3.16 -10.81
C GLY A 301 -27.70 -2.89 -11.83
N ARG A 302 -27.48 -1.83 -12.65
CA ARG A 302 -28.42 -1.43 -13.72
C ARG A 302 -27.93 -1.89 -15.10
N PHE A 303 -27.48 -3.13 -15.21
CA PHE A 303 -27.06 -3.68 -16.49
C PHE A 303 -28.18 -3.56 -17.54
N ARG A 304 -27.91 -2.92 -18.68
CA ARG A 304 -28.95 -2.49 -19.61
C ARG A 304 -29.19 -3.43 -20.82
N LYS A 305 -28.34 -4.45 -20.98
CA LYS A 305 -28.45 -5.36 -22.12
C LYS A 305 -29.40 -6.51 -21.78
N LYS A 306 -30.27 -6.87 -22.75
CA LYS A 306 -31.12 -8.06 -22.64
C LYS A 306 -30.30 -9.31 -22.99
N TYR A 307 -29.71 -9.93 -21.98
CA TYR A 307 -29.11 -11.25 -22.06
C TYR A 307 -29.89 -12.21 -21.16
N ASP A 308 -29.73 -13.51 -21.39
CA ASP A 308 -30.06 -14.50 -20.38
C ASP A 308 -29.15 -14.33 -19.15
N PRO A 309 -29.53 -14.82 -17.97
CA PRO A 309 -28.79 -14.61 -16.73
C PRO A 309 -27.33 -15.03 -16.81
N GLU A 310 -27.03 -16.18 -17.42
CA GLU A 310 -25.68 -16.72 -17.56
C GLU A 310 -24.77 -15.84 -18.40
N HIS A 311 -25.24 -15.40 -19.58
CA HIS A 311 -24.47 -14.50 -20.43
C HIS A 311 -24.32 -13.09 -19.84
N MET A 312 -25.30 -12.64 -19.07
CA MET A 312 -25.22 -11.39 -18.31
C MET A 312 -24.12 -11.48 -17.24
N ALA A 313 -24.14 -12.53 -16.41
CA ALA A 313 -23.14 -12.79 -15.39
C ALA A 313 -21.72 -12.84 -16.00
N PHE A 314 -21.56 -13.62 -17.07
CA PHE A 314 -20.27 -13.72 -17.78
C PHE A 314 -19.78 -12.37 -18.30
N ALA A 315 -20.62 -11.58 -18.96
CA ALA A 315 -20.25 -10.29 -19.52
C ALA A 315 -19.84 -9.29 -18.43
N VAL A 316 -20.60 -9.23 -17.32
CA VAL A 316 -20.27 -8.39 -16.17
C VAL A 316 -18.98 -8.82 -15.50
N ASN A 317 -18.82 -10.13 -15.28
CA ASN A 317 -17.63 -10.66 -14.63
C ASN A 317 -16.35 -10.45 -15.46
N CYS A 318 -16.44 -10.52 -16.79
CA CYS A 318 -15.31 -10.19 -17.68
C CYS A 318 -14.88 -8.72 -17.55
N GLU A 319 -15.85 -7.79 -17.54
CA GLU A 319 -15.56 -6.36 -17.32
C GLU A 319 -15.01 -6.11 -15.91
N ALA A 320 -15.63 -6.73 -14.90
CA ALA A 320 -15.22 -6.66 -13.50
C ALA A 320 -13.79 -7.14 -13.29
N ALA A 321 -13.38 -8.25 -13.91
CA ALA A 321 -12.04 -8.82 -13.77
C ALA A 321 -10.93 -7.83 -14.20
N GLY A 322 -11.15 -7.10 -15.29
CA GLY A 322 -10.23 -6.05 -15.76
C GLY A 322 -10.17 -4.87 -14.80
N GLU A 323 -11.33 -4.41 -14.34
CA GLU A 323 -11.41 -3.27 -13.41
C GLU A 323 -10.86 -3.63 -12.02
N ILE A 324 -11.11 -4.84 -11.51
CA ILE A 324 -10.53 -5.33 -10.24
C ILE A 324 -9.01 -5.25 -10.29
N ALA A 325 -8.38 -5.76 -11.34
CA ALA A 325 -6.93 -5.70 -11.51
C ALA A 325 -6.42 -4.24 -11.49
N ARG A 326 -7.14 -3.31 -12.13
CA ARG A 326 -6.82 -1.88 -12.09
C ARG A 326 -6.97 -1.28 -10.69
N GLN A 327 -8.06 -1.59 -9.98
CA GLN A 327 -8.32 -1.10 -8.64
C GLN A 327 -7.30 -1.62 -7.61
N LEU A 328 -6.83 -2.86 -7.75
CA LEU A 328 -5.77 -3.42 -6.92
C LEU A 328 -4.46 -2.60 -7.07
N ARG A 329 -4.11 -2.18 -8.30
CA ARG A 329 -2.95 -1.31 -8.54
C ARG A 329 -3.17 0.11 -8.03
N LEU A 330 -4.32 0.72 -8.36
CA LEU A 330 -4.64 2.11 -7.99
C LEU A 330 -4.65 2.34 -6.48
N ARG A 331 -5.20 1.39 -5.71
CA ARG A 331 -5.35 1.49 -4.25
C ARG A 331 -4.18 0.86 -3.48
N ASP A 332 -3.25 0.20 -4.19
CA ASP A 332 -2.22 -0.69 -3.64
C ASP A 332 -2.76 -1.68 -2.61
N LEU A 333 -3.89 -2.31 -2.95
CA LEU A 333 -4.51 -3.31 -2.10
C LEU A 333 -3.66 -4.59 -2.11
N GLY A 334 -3.44 -5.17 -0.95
CA GLY A 334 -2.63 -6.37 -0.80
C GLY A 334 -2.97 -7.15 0.47
N GLY A 335 -2.37 -8.32 0.62
CA GLY A 335 -2.72 -9.33 1.58
C GLY A 335 -3.54 -10.43 0.92
N ILE A 336 -4.42 -11.07 1.67
CA ILE A 336 -5.40 -12.02 1.15
C ILE A 336 -6.53 -11.22 0.51
N ILE A 337 -6.92 -11.59 -0.70
CA ILE A 337 -7.98 -10.94 -1.46
C ILE A 337 -8.99 -12.00 -1.87
N VAL A 338 -10.24 -11.76 -1.57
CA VAL A 338 -11.38 -12.62 -1.94
C VAL A 338 -12.28 -11.85 -2.88
N ILE A 339 -12.55 -12.41 -4.06
CA ILE A 339 -13.39 -11.79 -5.09
C ILE A 339 -14.62 -12.67 -5.27
N ASP A 340 -15.79 -12.10 -5.02
CA ASP A 340 -17.09 -12.72 -5.23
C ASP A 340 -17.66 -12.24 -6.58
N PHE A 341 -17.51 -13.11 -7.60
CA PHE A 341 -18.08 -12.89 -8.91
C PHE A 341 -19.54 -13.33 -8.94
N ILE A 342 -20.33 -12.72 -9.82
CA ILE A 342 -21.70 -13.17 -10.06
C ILE A 342 -21.66 -14.65 -10.47
N ASP A 343 -22.53 -15.46 -9.89
CA ASP A 343 -22.60 -16.90 -10.15
C ASP A 343 -22.71 -17.23 -11.65
N MET A 344 -21.87 -18.18 -12.08
CA MET A 344 -21.86 -18.72 -13.44
C MET A 344 -21.99 -20.24 -13.37
N GLU A 345 -22.89 -20.80 -14.13
CA GLU A 345 -23.09 -22.25 -14.19
C GLU A 345 -22.02 -22.93 -15.06
N ARG A 346 -21.64 -22.29 -16.16
CA ARG A 346 -20.69 -22.83 -17.15
C ARG A 346 -19.24 -22.70 -16.69
N GLU A 347 -18.54 -23.81 -16.70
CA GLU A 347 -17.13 -23.85 -16.29
C GLU A 347 -16.19 -23.17 -17.29
N ASP A 348 -16.52 -23.15 -18.58
CA ASP A 348 -15.76 -22.42 -19.59
C ASP A 348 -15.82 -20.89 -19.35
N HIS A 349 -16.96 -20.34 -18.94
CA HIS A 349 -17.10 -18.95 -18.54
C HIS A 349 -16.21 -18.63 -17.30
N ARG A 350 -16.25 -19.47 -16.28
CA ARG A 350 -15.40 -19.31 -15.08
C ARG A 350 -13.92 -19.29 -15.44
N ARG A 351 -13.47 -20.18 -16.30
CA ARG A 351 -12.08 -20.25 -16.78
C ARG A 351 -11.68 -19.00 -17.55
N GLU A 352 -12.56 -18.49 -18.43
CA GLU A 352 -12.26 -17.29 -19.21
C GLU A 352 -12.19 -16.04 -18.34
N VAL A 353 -13.08 -15.87 -17.35
CA VAL A 353 -13.02 -14.77 -16.37
C VAL A 353 -11.70 -14.81 -15.60
N LEU A 354 -11.27 -15.98 -15.11
CA LEU A 354 -9.96 -16.15 -14.45
C LEU A 354 -8.80 -15.79 -15.37
N LYS A 355 -8.88 -16.17 -16.64
CA LYS A 355 -7.85 -15.85 -17.63
C LYS A 355 -7.76 -14.35 -17.88
N ILE A 356 -8.90 -13.66 -17.96
CA ILE A 356 -8.95 -12.19 -18.08
C ILE A 356 -8.32 -11.53 -16.85
N LEU A 357 -8.68 -11.98 -15.64
CA LEU A 357 -8.11 -11.45 -14.40
C LEU A 357 -6.58 -11.63 -14.37
N LYS A 358 -6.08 -12.85 -14.69
CA LYS A 358 -4.64 -13.13 -14.78
C LYS A 358 -3.93 -12.25 -15.80
N ASN A 359 -4.53 -12.08 -16.98
CA ASN A 359 -3.94 -11.23 -18.03
C ASN A 359 -3.90 -9.75 -17.61
N SER A 360 -4.96 -9.25 -16.95
CA SER A 360 -5.03 -7.87 -16.47
C SER A 360 -4.07 -7.58 -15.32
N LEU A 361 -3.61 -8.61 -14.60
CA LEU A 361 -2.62 -8.50 -13.54
C LEU A 361 -1.17 -8.66 -14.04
N LYS A 362 -0.92 -9.02 -15.30
CA LYS A 362 0.45 -9.17 -15.84
C LYS A 362 1.29 -7.89 -15.70
N ASP A 363 0.66 -6.74 -15.84
CA ASP A 363 1.31 -5.43 -15.72
C ASP A 363 1.52 -5.00 -14.25
N ASP A 364 0.95 -5.72 -13.28
CA ASP A 364 1.08 -5.37 -11.87
C ASP A 364 2.51 -5.60 -11.36
N LYS A 365 3.13 -4.58 -10.79
CA LYS A 365 4.51 -4.65 -10.25
C LYS A 365 4.60 -5.49 -8.97
N ALA A 366 3.50 -5.63 -8.24
CA ALA A 366 3.43 -6.45 -7.05
C ALA A 366 3.47 -7.95 -7.39
N LYS A 367 4.02 -8.74 -6.48
CA LYS A 367 3.90 -10.19 -6.57
C LYS A 367 2.50 -10.60 -6.17
N TYR A 368 1.88 -11.44 -6.97
CA TYR A 368 0.57 -12.00 -6.69
C TYR A 368 0.52 -13.48 -7.02
N GLU A 369 -0.39 -14.18 -6.38
CA GLU A 369 -0.69 -15.58 -6.63
C GLU A 369 -2.21 -15.76 -6.61
N ILE A 370 -2.76 -16.36 -7.68
CA ILE A 370 -4.19 -16.67 -7.78
C ILE A 370 -4.32 -18.19 -7.61
N ILE A 371 -4.98 -18.60 -6.53
CA ILE A 371 -5.21 -20.01 -6.22
C ILE A 371 -6.25 -20.58 -7.19
N GLY A 372 -7.33 -19.87 -7.43
CA GLY A 372 -8.41 -20.30 -8.33
C GLY A 372 -9.79 -19.92 -7.77
N ILE A 373 -10.83 -20.57 -8.30
CA ILE A 373 -12.19 -20.47 -7.77
C ILE A 373 -12.39 -21.60 -6.74
N SER A 374 -12.77 -21.21 -5.53
CA SER A 374 -13.04 -22.13 -4.43
C SER A 374 -14.38 -22.89 -4.65
N LYS A 375 -14.65 -23.85 -3.78
CA LYS A 375 -15.96 -24.55 -3.74
C LYS A 375 -17.14 -23.64 -3.43
N PHE A 376 -16.87 -22.48 -2.86
CA PHE A 376 -17.86 -21.45 -2.53
C PHE A 376 -18.13 -20.47 -3.70
N GLY A 377 -17.48 -20.64 -4.85
CA GLY A 377 -17.66 -19.77 -6.02
C GLY A 377 -16.77 -18.52 -6.02
N VAL A 378 -16.00 -18.25 -4.96
CA VAL A 378 -15.15 -17.08 -4.86
C VAL A 378 -13.74 -17.32 -5.39
N VAL A 379 -13.13 -16.28 -5.95
CA VAL A 379 -11.72 -16.30 -6.34
C VAL A 379 -10.86 -15.91 -5.15
N GLU A 380 -9.88 -16.74 -4.84
CA GLU A 380 -8.91 -16.53 -3.77
C GLU A 380 -7.56 -16.19 -4.37
N MET A 381 -6.98 -15.07 -3.93
CA MET A 381 -5.65 -14.66 -4.33
C MET A 381 -4.89 -13.96 -3.21
N THR A 382 -3.56 -13.92 -3.35
CA THR A 382 -2.69 -13.09 -2.52
C THR A 382 -2.00 -12.06 -3.41
N ARG A 383 -1.78 -10.85 -2.85
CA ARG A 383 -0.99 -9.80 -3.49
C ARG A 383 -0.09 -9.12 -2.46
N GLU A 384 1.18 -8.94 -2.80
CA GLU A 384 2.10 -8.22 -1.95
C GLU A 384 1.81 -6.71 -1.99
N ARG A 385 1.79 -6.04 -0.81
CA ARG A 385 1.74 -4.57 -0.76
C ARG A 385 3.13 -4.02 -1.05
N VAL A 386 3.22 -3.11 -2.01
CA VAL A 386 4.48 -2.46 -2.39
C VAL A 386 4.65 -1.17 -1.60
N TYR A 387 3.58 -0.39 -1.43
CA TYR A 387 3.54 0.87 -0.71
C TYR A 387 2.48 0.84 0.39
N ARG A 388 2.32 1.95 1.10
CA ARG A 388 1.17 2.13 1.99
C ARG A 388 -0.10 2.24 1.16
N ALA A 389 -1.18 1.63 1.64
CA ALA A 389 -2.48 1.81 1.01
C ALA A 389 -2.84 3.31 0.98
N ILE A 390 -3.26 3.80 -0.18
CA ILE A 390 -3.57 5.23 -0.42
C ILE A 390 -4.60 5.73 0.59
N GLU A 391 -5.56 4.88 0.96
CA GLU A 391 -6.57 5.19 1.97
C GLU A 391 -5.95 5.57 3.31
N SER A 392 -4.90 4.86 3.76
CA SER A 392 -4.23 5.13 5.04
C SER A 392 -3.44 6.45 5.07
N LEU A 393 -3.15 7.04 3.90
CA LEU A 393 -2.50 8.34 3.77
C LEU A 393 -3.49 9.50 3.75
N SER A 394 -4.76 9.22 3.41
CA SER A 394 -5.77 10.24 3.15
C SER A 394 -6.89 10.27 4.19
N TYR A 395 -7.09 9.18 4.94
CA TYR A 395 -8.15 9.07 5.93
C TYR A 395 -7.62 8.71 7.33
N GLU A 396 -8.25 9.28 8.32
CA GLU A 396 -8.07 8.92 9.73
C GLU A 396 -9.29 8.15 10.23
N THR A 397 -9.07 7.35 11.29
CA THR A 397 -10.17 6.64 11.93
C THR A 397 -11.19 7.65 12.45
N CYS A 398 -12.45 7.52 12.03
CA CYS A 398 -13.52 8.41 12.48
C CYS A 398 -13.60 8.43 14.01
N PRO A 399 -13.41 9.58 14.69
CA PRO A 399 -13.43 9.65 16.16
C PRO A 399 -14.80 9.36 16.72
N TYR A 400 -15.89 9.58 15.96
CA TYR A 400 -17.25 9.35 16.41
C TYR A 400 -17.61 7.87 16.50
N CYS A 401 -17.41 7.06 15.44
CA CYS A 401 -17.68 5.62 15.46
C CYS A 401 -16.45 4.75 15.76
N ARG A 402 -15.26 5.35 15.91
CA ARG A 402 -13.98 4.67 16.15
C ARG A 402 -13.72 3.56 15.13
N GLY A 403 -14.02 3.82 13.87
CA GLY A 403 -13.85 2.88 12.77
C GLY A 403 -14.96 1.84 12.60
N ARG A 404 -15.97 1.81 13.48
CA ARG A 404 -17.05 0.81 13.42
C ARG A 404 -18.05 1.05 12.29
N GLY A 405 -18.12 2.27 11.74
CA GLY A 405 -19.14 2.67 10.75
C GLY A 405 -20.57 2.74 11.32
N LYS A 406 -20.79 2.32 12.56
CA LYS A 406 -22.08 2.28 13.24
C LYS A 406 -21.93 2.71 14.70
N VAL A 407 -22.97 3.30 15.25
CA VAL A 407 -23.12 3.62 16.67
C VAL A 407 -24.40 2.99 17.18
N LYS A 408 -24.55 2.86 18.49
CA LYS A 408 -25.78 2.34 19.09
C LYS A 408 -26.97 3.23 18.72
N SER A 409 -28.09 2.62 18.40
CA SER A 409 -29.33 3.36 18.09
C SER A 409 -29.86 4.07 19.34
N SER A 410 -30.58 5.19 19.14
CA SER A 410 -31.25 5.91 20.23
C SER A 410 -32.14 5.00 21.09
N ALA A 411 -32.83 4.06 20.47
CA ALA A 411 -33.64 3.07 21.20
C ALA A 411 -32.79 2.18 22.15
N THR A 412 -31.66 1.67 21.66
CA THR A 412 -30.73 0.88 22.49
C THR A 412 -30.15 1.71 23.62
N MET A 413 -29.77 2.95 23.32
CA MET A 413 -29.21 3.85 24.33
C MET A 413 -30.26 4.28 25.38
N CYS A 414 -31.52 4.46 25.00
CA CYS A 414 -32.61 4.71 25.96
C CYS A 414 -32.75 3.59 26.98
N VAL A 415 -32.76 2.34 26.54
CA VAL A 415 -32.79 1.17 27.43
C VAL A 415 -31.59 1.17 28.36
N PHE A 416 -30.41 1.52 27.84
CA PHE A 416 -29.18 1.64 28.63
C PHE A 416 -29.33 2.73 29.72
N VAL A 417 -29.75 3.93 29.35
CA VAL A 417 -29.97 5.06 30.28
C VAL A 417 -30.96 4.67 31.38
N LEU A 418 -32.11 4.06 31.03
CA LEU A 418 -33.11 3.65 32.03
C LEU A 418 -32.57 2.58 32.98
N LYS A 419 -31.75 1.64 32.50
CA LYS A 419 -31.10 0.65 33.37
C LYS A 419 -30.08 1.29 34.31
N GLU A 420 -29.27 2.20 33.82
CA GLU A 420 -28.27 2.93 34.64
C GLU A 420 -28.98 3.82 35.68
N LEU A 421 -30.02 4.56 35.28
CA LEU A 421 -30.86 5.32 36.20
C LEU A 421 -31.42 4.44 37.32
N LYS A 422 -32.03 3.30 36.96
CA LYS A 422 -32.57 2.37 37.95
C LYS A 422 -31.48 1.83 38.88
N ARG A 423 -30.31 1.51 38.36
CA ARG A 423 -29.15 1.07 39.15
C ARG A 423 -28.71 2.16 40.12
N THR A 424 -28.48 3.38 39.64
CA THR A 424 -28.07 4.52 40.49
C THR A 424 -29.09 4.83 41.59
N LEU A 425 -30.38 4.81 41.25
CA LEU A 425 -31.46 5.00 42.24
C LEU A 425 -31.52 3.89 43.30
N THR A 426 -31.13 2.68 42.95
CA THR A 426 -31.09 1.54 43.87
C THR A 426 -29.85 1.57 44.77
N GLU A 427 -28.71 1.95 44.23
CA GLU A 427 -27.42 2.05 44.94
C GLU A 427 -27.35 3.28 45.87
N HIS A 428 -28.08 4.35 45.52
CA HIS A 428 -28.11 5.61 46.28
C HIS A 428 -29.53 6.07 46.62
N PRO A 429 -30.25 5.36 47.48
CA PRO A 429 -31.66 5.63 47.82
C PRO A 429 -31.89 6.97 48.51
N ASP A 430 -30.85 7.58 49.09
CA ASP A 430 -30.90 8.86 49.78
C ASP A 430 -30.74 10.07 48.90
N LYS A 431 -30.31 9.89 47.63
CA LYS A 431 -30.19 10.98 46.67
C LYS A 431 -31.55 11.52 46.28
N ARG A 432 -31.77 12.82 46.49
CA ARG A 432 -33.02 13.52 46.16
C ARG A 432 -33.07 14.11 44.76
N ASP A 433 -31.87 14.37 44.19
CA ASP A 433 -31.70 14.90 42.83
C ASP A 433 -30.68 14.06 42.10
N ILE A 434 -31.00 13.67 40.86
CA ILE A 434 -30.11 13.00 39.94
C ILE A 434 -30.06 13.83 38.64
N GLN A 435 -28.87 14.18 38.23
CA GLN A 435 -28.65 14.89 36.98
C GLN A 435 -28.10 13.94 35.91
N VAL A 436 -28.73 13.93 34.74
CA VAL A 436 -28.36 13.07 33.60
C VAL A 436 -27.99 13.94 32.44
N SER A 437 -26.72 13.89 32.05
CA SER A 437 -26.22 14.61 30.87
C SER A 437 -26.20 13.69 29.64
N LEU A 438 -26.88 14.12 28.59
CA LEU A 438 -27.11 13.34 27.34
C LEU A 438 -26.98 14.17 26.10
N ASN A 439 -26.68 13.49 24.98
CA ASN A 439 -26.81 14.06 23.65
C ASN A 439 -28.26 14.47 23.37
N PRO A 440 -28.50 15.65 22.73
CA PRO A 440 -29.86 16.15 22.46
C PRO A 440 -30.78 15.18 21.73
N ASN A 441 -30.27 14.45 20.73
CA ASN A 441 -31.07 13.48 19.97
C ASN A 441 -31.51 12.29 20.85
N LEU A 442 -30.63 11.85 21.75
CA LEU A 442 -30.95 10.79 22.68
C LEU A 442 -31.98 11.25 23.71
N LEU A 443 -31.86 12.47 24.26
CA LEU A 443 -32.80 13.03 25.19
C LEU A 443 -34.20 13.18 24.59
N ASN A 444 -34.28 13.77 23.37
CA ASN A 444 -35.58 13.92 22.69
C ASN A 444 -36.26 12.57 22.47
N TYR A 445 -35.50 11.53 22.09
CA TYR A 445 -36.04 10.18 21.91
C TYR A 445 -36.46 9.58 23.26
N LEU A 446 -35.66 9.74 24.29
CA LEU A 446 -35.93 9.22 25.65
C LEU A 446 -37.24 9.80 26.23
N LEU A 447 -37.40 11.12 26.15
CA LEU A 447 -38.58 11.80 26.65
C LEU A 447 -39.83 11.44 25.85
N LYS A 448 -39.72 11.36 24.51
CA LYS A 448 -40.87 11.01 23.66
C LYS A 448 -41.45 9.61 23.99
N GLU A 449 -40.57 8.64 24.21
CA GLU A 449 -40.96 7.23 24.32
C GLU A 449 -41.09 6.74 25.76
N ASN A 450 -40.48 7.43 26.74
CA ASN A 450 -40.34 6.88 28.12
C ASN A 450 -40.65 7.90 29.24
N GLU A 451 -41.29 9.03 28.94
CA GLU A 451 -41.58 10.08 29.92
C GLU A 451 -42.39 9.54 31.15
N GLU A 452 -43.43 8.74 30.90
CA GLU A 452 -44.24 8.15 31.97
C GLU A 452 -43.44 7.18 32.85
N TYR A 453 -42.53 6.42 32.26
CA TYR A 453 -41.67 5.52 33.00
C TYR A 453 -40.69 6.27 33.90
N ILE A 454 -40.12 7.36 33.41
CA ILE A 454 -39.24 8.26 34.19
C ILE A 454 -40.00 8.83 35.37
N LYS A 455 -41.23 9.37 35.17
CA LYS A 455 -42.09 9.86 36.25
C LYS A 455 -42.43 8.76 37.27
N THR A 456 -42.57 7.52 36.83
CA THR A 456 -42.81 6.38 37.73
C THR A 456 -41.56 6.07 38.56
N LEU A 457 -40.37 6.18 38.02
CA LEU A 457 -39.11 6.05 38.76
C LEU A 457 -38.97 7.16 39.80
N GLU A 458 -39.22 8.43 39.42
CA GLU A 458 -39.19 9.57 40.34
C GLU A 458 -40.13 9.37 41.55
N ARG A 459 -41.37 8.95 41.29
CA ARG A 459 -42.37 8.67 42.38
C ARG A 459 -41.92 7.51 43.26
N ARG A 460 -41.43 6.43 42.66
CA ARG A 460 -41.04 5.21 43.40
C ARG A 460 -39.85 5.45 44.33
N TYR A 461 -38.86 6.20 43.86
CA TYR A 461 -37.62 6.45 44.61
C TYR A 461 -37.63 7.80 45.34
N ARG A 462 -38.68 8.62 45.19
CA ARG A 462 -38.81 9.98 45.76
C ARG A 462 -37.63 10.88 45.38
N THR A 463 -37.15 10.75 44.18
CA THR A 463 -35.98 11.45 43.63
C THR A 463 -36.40 12.24 42.39
N LYS A 464 -35.88 13.44 42.20
CA LYS A 464 -36.06 14.24 41.00
C LYS A 464 -35.00 13.90 39.99
N ILE A 465 -35.39 13.65 38.75
CA ILE A 465 -34.45 13.38 37.64
C ILE A 465 -34.43 14.60 36.72
N SER A 466 -33.30 15.26 36.66
CA SER A 466 -33.07 16.41 35.76
C SER A 466 -32.16 16.04 34.60
N PHE A 467 -32.47 16.56 33.42
CA PHE A 467 -31.71 16.29 32.21
C PHE A 467 -30.97 17.52 31.75
N THR A 468 -29.66 17.36 31.44
CA THR A 468 -28.83 18.40 30.87
C THR A 468 -28.44 18.01 29.47
N LEU A 469 -28.57 18.97 28.53
CA LEU A 469 -28.16 18.78 27.15
C LEU A 469 -26.65 19.04 27.00
N GLU A 470 -25.95 18.06 26.47
CA GLU A 470 -24.54 18.21 26.03
C GLU A 470 -24.48 18.06 24.49
N PRO A 471 -24.53 19.17 23.74
CA PRO A 471 -24.58 19.13 22.26
C PRO A 471 -23.42 18.39 21.62
N ASN A 472 -22.25 18.45 22.24
CA ASN A 472 -21.02 17.84 21.72
C ASN A 472 -20.76 16.42 22.27
N ALA A 473 -21.62 15.91 23.14
CA ALA A 473 -21.46 14.56 23.67
C ALA A 473 -21.74 13.49 22.60
N HIS A 474 -20.96 12.44 22.64
CA HIS A 474 -21.22 11.27 21.79
C HIS A 474 -22.56 10.63 22.18
N ILE A 475 -23.30 10.09 21.20
CA ILE A 475 -24.61 9.47 21.47
C ILE A 475 -24.55 8.31 22.49
N GLU A 476 -23.41 7.63 22.57
CA GLU A 476 -23.16 6.55 23.52
C GLU A 476 -22.62 7.04 24.88
N GLU A 477 -22.40 8.35 25.04
CA GLU A 477 -21.90 8.93 26.29
C GLU A 477 -23.08 9.34 27.16
N VAL A 478 -23.10 8.82 28.39
CA VAL A 478 -24.12 9.09 29.39
C VAL A 478 -23.41 9.37 30.70
N LYS A 479 -23.70 10.52 31.30
CA LYS A 479 -23.21 10.87 32.66
C LYS A 479 -24.39 10.99 33.59
N ILE A 480 -24.36 10.23 34.69
CA ILE A 480 -25.36 10.28 35.76
C ILE A 480 -24.62 10.69 37.04
N ILE A 481 -25.04 11.82 37.62
CA ILE A 481 -24.41 12.44 38.81
C ILE A 481 -25.37 12.52 39.95
#